data_9a608c52128815b77852669415cd88fb
#
_entry.id   9a608c52128815b77852669415cd88fb
#
_cell.length_a   1.000
_cell.length_b   1.000
_cell.length_c   1.000
_cell.angle_alpha   90.00
_cell.angle_beta   90.00
_cell.angle_gamma   90.00
#
_symmetry.space_group_name_H-M   'P 1'
#
loop_
_entity.id
_entity.type
_entity.pdbx_description
1 polymer ?
#
loop_
_entity_poly.entity_id
_entity_poly.type
_entity_poly.pdbx_seq_one_letter_code
_entity_poly.pdbx_strand_id
1 'polypeptide(L)'
;MREDRVEWHDGLFINTPDFCLALDPSTTRRIPKKARVLVSHAHGDHTGGFRYKGLKHSTQATRDIHHALRYHQVANFHPLKINEKFVIDDSEVKALDAGHMLGSAQFLVDTPESSILYTGDINCIDTLTTKAAEPARCDLLVMEATYGSPQYRFPARETVYAQMVEWALDTIKQGRIPCLHVYAAGKAQEVVRLFNMYTHLPVIVNPRLDGVNEAHRRSGIALDWFSASSRDGKNILDKDPCVYITTPGDRFHIGRRMSRAYATGWALSLGGKVTAFPLSSHADFDQLVSFVEACDPDRLYIFTGFAEDFRRAIRRRLGREASSVSSFVQRTLVEDY
;
A
#
# COMPACT_ATOMS: atom_id res chain seq x y z
N MET A 1 24.17 -20.30 -23.17
CA MET A 1 24.01 -19.14 -22.24
C MET A 1 23.04 -19.56 -21.18
N ARG A 2 23.28 -19.29 -19.89
CA ARG A 2 22.31 -19.56 -18.83
C ARG A 2 21.34 -18.39 -18.84
N GLU A 3 20.08 -18.64 -19.16
CA GLU A 3 19.02 -17.63 -19.18
C GLU A 3 18.69 -17.17 -17.75
N ASP A 4 18.32 -15.90 -17.59
CA ASP A 4 17.76 -15.36 -16.37
C ASP A 4 16.46 -16.09 -16.04
N ARG A 5 16.35 -16.60 -14.80
CA ARG A 5 15.15 -17.28 -14.32
C ARG A 5 14.35 -16.37 -13.41
N VAL A 6 13.12 -16.09 -13.84
CA VAL A 6 12.15 -15.37 -13.03
C VAL A 6 11.15 -16.38 -12.45
N GLU A 7 11.08 -16.48 -11.13
CA GLU A 7 10.28 -17.49 -10.43
C GLU A 7 9.47 -16.82 -9.30
N TRP A 8 8.26 -17.35 -9.09
CA TRP A 8 7.41 -16.93 -7.97
C TRP A 8 7.42 -17.98 -6.86
N HIS A 9 7.87 -17.59 -5.66
CA HIS A 9 7.91 -18.44 -4.46
C HIS A 9 7.47 -17.66 -3.23
N ASP A 10 6.19 -17.23 -3.17
CA ASP A 10 5.70 -16.31 -2.15
C ASP A 10 6.54 -15.01 -2.10
N GLY A 11 6.80 -14.45 -3.25
CA GLY A 11 7.68 -13.34 -3.59
C GLY A 11 8.33 -13.60 -4.95
N LEU A 12 8.80 -12.56 -5.62
CA LEU A 12 9.47 -12.67 -6.91
C LEU A 12 10.95 -12.96 -6.71
N PHE A 13 11.47 -13.97 -7.41
CA PHE A 13 12.90 -14.29 -7.46
C PHE A 13 13.42 -14.10 -8.88
N ILE A 14 14.44 -13.28 -9.02
CA ILE A 14 15.19 -13.10 -10.28
C ILE A 14 16.56 -13.72 -10.04
N ASN A 15 16.82 -14.83 -10.74
CA ASN A 15 18.06 -15.59 -10.65
C ASN A 15 18.86 -15.38 -11.93
N THR A 16 19.98 -14.71 -11.84
CA THR A 16 21.01 -14.64 -12.87
C THR A 16 22.10 -15.69 -12.58
N PRO A 17 23.08 -15.92 -13.48
CA PRO A 17 24.20 -16.81 -13.20
C PRO A 17 24.99 -16.45 -11.92
N ASP A 18 25.05 -15.16 -11.58
CA ASP A 18 25.95 -14.63 -10.56
C ASP A 18 25.25 -14.24 -9.26
N PHE A 19 23.96 -13.88 -9.32
CA PHE A 19 23.23 -13.45 -8.12
C PHE A 19 21.76 -13.87 -8.13
N CYS A 20 21.09 -13.64 -6.99
CA CYS A 20 19.65 -13.78 -6.83
C CYS A 20 19.09 -12.52 -6.17
N LEU A 21 18.04 -11.93 -6.79
CA LEU A 21 17.18 -10.95 -6.17
C LEU A 21 15.92 -11.63 -5.65
N ALA A 22 15.53 -11.31 -4.41
CA ALA A 22 14.27 -11.73 -3.83
C ALA A 22 13.45 -10.48 -3.49
N LEU A 23 12.35 -10.26 -4.20
CA LEU A 23 11.47 -9.10 -4.07
C LEU A 23 10.22 -9.52 -3.28
N ASP A 24 9.96 -8.83 -2.19
CA ASP A 24 8.85 -9.08 -1.25
C ASP A 24 8.69 -10.56 -0.83
N PRO A 25 9.74 -11.28 -0.47
CA PRO A 25 9.57 -12.66 -0.04
C PRO A 25 8.81 -12.70 1.29
N SER A 26 7.67 -13.41 1.33
CA SER A 26 6.86 -13.56 2.56
C SER A 26 7.56 -14.36 3.65
N THR A 27 8.52 -15.20 3.26
CA THR A 27 9.32 -16.04 4.15
C THR A 27 10.80 -16.04 3.77
N THR A 28 11.70 -16.24 4.76
CA THR A 28 13.14 -16.32 4.53
C THR A 28 13.63 -17.72 4.14
N ARG A 29 12.76 -18.74 4.19
CA ARG A 29 13.17 -20.15 4.02
C ARG A 29 13.75 -20.48 2.65
N ARG A 30 13.28 -19.79 1.60
CA ARG A 30 13.67 -20.02 0.20
C ARG A 30 14.71 -19.02 -0.33
N ILE A 31 15.11 -18.04 0.50
CA ILE A 31 16.07 -17.03 0.09
C ILE A 31 17.49 -17.63 0.11
N PRO A 32 18.19 -17.66 -1.02
CA PRO A 32 19.58 -18.13 -1.08
C PRO A 32 20.49 -17.28 -0.18
N LYS A 33 21.59 -17.88 0.35
CA LYS A 33 22.48 -17.21 1.30
C LYS A 33 23.12 -15.92 0.76
N LYS A 34 23.31 -15.81 -0.55
CA LYS A 34 23.92 -14.64 -1.21
C LYS A 34 22.90 -13.72 -1.87
N ALA A 35 21.59 -13.98 -1.72
CA ALA A 35 20.58 -13.14 -2.32
C ALA A 35 20.59 -11.72 -1.76
N ARG A 36 20.18 -10.77 -2.59
CA ARG A 36 19.78 -9.43 -2.18
C ARG A 36 18.26 -9.41 -2.03
N VAL A 37 17.77 -8.86 -0.94
CA VAL A 37 16.33 -8.75 -0.68
C VAL A 37 15.90 -7.32 -0.92
N LEU A 38 14.83 -7.15 -1.69
CA LEU A 38 14.16 -5.87 -1.88
C LEU A 38 12.76 -5.94 -1.28
N VAL A 39 12.38 -4.93 -0.50
CA VAL A 39 11.05 -4.82 0.09
C VAL A 39 10.37 -3.57 -0.45
N SER A 40 9.24 -3.76 -1.13
CA SER A 40 8.54 -2.68 -1.83
C SER A 40 7.86 -1.71 -0.86
N HIS A 41 7.17 -2.22 0.17
CA HIS A 41 6.45 -1.38 1.13
C HIS A 41 6.25 -2.08 2.48
N ALA A 42 5.63 -1.38 3.45
CA ALA A 42 5.61 -1.78 4.85
C ALA A 42 4.42 -2.68 5.27
N HIS A 43 3.54 -3.12 4.37
CA HIS A 43 2.46 -4.05 4.73
C HIS A 43 3.02 -5.43 5.09
N GLY A 44 2.31 -6.13 5.96
CA GLY A 44 2.83 -7.34 6.63
C GLY A 44 3.14 -8.51 5.71
N ASP A 45 2.41 -8.65 4.64
CA ASP A 45 2.56 -9.68 3.59
C ASP A 45 3.78 -9.46 2.69
N HIS A 46 4.29 -8.22 2.59
CA HIS A 46 5.49 -7.87 1.82
C HIS A 46 6.77 -7.83 2.65
N THR A 47 6.67 -7.74 3.99
CA THR A 47 7.83 -7.49 4.87
C THR A 47 8.53 -8.74 5.40
N GLY A 48 8.17 -9.94 4.96
CA GLY A 48 8.82 -11.18 5.39
C GLY A 48 10.33 -11.16 5.16
N GLY A 49 10.78 -10.53 4.07
CA GLY A 49 12.18 -10.35 3.72
C GLY A 49 13.00 -9.56 4.74
N PHE A 50 12.40 -8.71 5.56
CA PHE A 50 13.12 -7.98 6.61
C PHE A 50 13.72 -8.88 7.69
N ARG A 51 13.26 -10.12 7.81
CA ARG A 51 13.81 -11.14 8.71
C ARG A 51 15.04 -11.86 8.13
N TYR A 52 15.35 -11.66 6.85
CA TYR A 52 16.53 -12.27 6.24
C TYR A 52 17.82 -11.76 6.91
N LYS A 53 18.83 -12.64 7.06
CA LYS A 53 20.09 -12.26 7.72
C LYS A 53 21.05 -11.50 6.82
N GLY A 54 20.92 -11.64 5.50
CA GLY A 54 21.74 -10.94 4.50
C GLY A 54 21.31 -9.49 4.28
N LEU A 55 21.85 -8.87 3.24
CA LEU A 55 21.59 -7.48 2.89
C LEU A 55 20.17 -7.28 2.32
N LYS A 56 19.52 -6.26 2.82
CA LYS A 56 18.16 -5.86 2.44
C LYS A 56 18.10 -4.42 2.00
N HIS A 57 17.24 -4.13 1.05
CA HIS A 57 16.99 -2.81 0.51
C HIS A 57 15.50 -2.49 0.56
N SER A 58 15.17 -1.28 0.93
CA SER A 58 13.88 -0.63 0.74
C SER A 58 14.06 0.87 0.93
N THR A 59 13.01 1.66 0.74
CA THR A 59 13.07 3.06 1.14
C THR A 59 13.21 3.19 2.67
N GLN A 60 13.80 4.29 3.12
CA GLN A 60 13.90 4.60 4.54
C GLN A 60 12.53 4.65 5.21
N ALA A 61 11.53 5.26 4.53
CA ALA A 61 10.17 5.37 5.05
C ALA A 61 9.51 4.01 5.23
N THR A 62 9.68 3.06 4.29
CA THR A 62 9.19 1.68 4.42
C THR A 62 9.75 1.01 5.68
N ARG A 63 11.06 1.14 5.93
CA ARG A 63 11.69 0.58 7.14
C ARG A 63 11.12 1.23 8.42
N ASP A 64 10.97 2.55 8.44
CA ASP A 64 10.55 3.29 9.62
C ASP A 64 9.08 3.01 9.96
N ILE A 65 8.22 2.88 8.94
CA ILE A 65 6.82 2.45 9.12
C ILE A 65 6.76 0.99 9.59
N HIS A 66 7.56 0.09 9.01
CA HIS A 66 7.63 -1.30 9.48
C HIS A 66 8.05 -1.37 10.95
N HIS A 67 9.05 -0.59 11.36
CA HIS A 67 9.48 -0.50 12.76
C HIS A 67 8.33 -0.01 13.66
N ALA A 68 7.60 1.04 13.25
CA ALA A 68 6.46 1.58 13.99
C ALA A 68 5.31 0.56 14.16
N LEU A 69 5.06 -0.26 13.14
CA LEU A 69 4.00 -1.27 13.17
C LEU A 69 4.37 -2.55 13.95
N ARG A 70 5.63 -2.95 13.91
CA ARG A 70 6.10 -4.26 14.38
C ARG A 70 7.10 -4.19 15.54
N TYR A 71 7.60 -3.00 15.88
CA TYR A 71 8.68 -2.80 16.87
C TYR A 71 9.94 -3.63 16.58
N HIS A 72 10.15 -4.01 15.32
CA HIS A 72 11.25 -4.87 14.89
C HIS A 72 12.33 -4.05 14.18
N GLN A 73 13.56 -4.13 14.68
CA GLN A 73 14.70 -3.50 14.00
C GLN A 73 15.16 -4.36 12.82
N VAL A 74 15.38 -3.72 11.68
CA VAL A 74 15.87 -4.36 10.47
C VAL A 74 17.40 -4.23 10.43
N ALA A 75 18.12 -5.32 10.69
CA ALA A 75 19.58 -5.37 10.59
C ALA A 75 20.02 -5.53 9.12
N ASN A 76 21.28 -5.19 8.81
CA ASN A 76 21.86 -5.30 7.46
C ASN A 76 20.97 -4.65 6.38
N PHE A 77 20.61 -3.40 6.62
CA PHE A 77 19.69 -2.62 5.82
C PHE A 77 20.43 -1.52 5.06
N HIS A 78 20.13 -1.37 3.78
CA HIS A 78 20.59 -0.27 2.95
C HIS A 78 19.39 0.50 2.40
N PRO A 79 19.22 1.78 2.76
CA PRO A 79 18.11 2.58 2.29
C PRO A 79 18.26 2.92 0.80
N LEU A 80 17.16 2.91 0.07
CA LEU A 80 17.04 3.37 -1.31
C LEU A 80 16.27 4.69 -1.35
N LYS A 81 16.59 5.53 -2.33
CA LYS A 81 15.78 6.69 -2.68
C LYS A 81 14.98 6.40 -3.95
N ILE A 82 13.80 6.94 -4.05
CA ILE A 82 13.02 6.91 -5.29
C ILE A 82 13.84 7.58 -6.40
N ASN A 83 13.83 6.99 -7.57
CA ASN A 83 14.62 7.32 -8.76
C ASN A 83 16.14 7.09 -8.60
N GLU A 84 16.59 6.51 -7.49
CA GLU A 84 17.96 6.07 -7.33
C GLU A 84 18.21 4.76 -8.08
N LYS A 85 19.32 4.70 -8.78
CA LYS A 85 19.84 3.51 -9.43
C LYS A 85 21.00 2.95 -8.61
N PHE A 86 21.06 1.64 -8.49
CA PHE A 86 22.21 0.95 -7.91
C PHE A 86 22.53 -0.31 -8.70
N VAL A 87 23.79 -0.67 -8.72
CA VAL A 87 24.29 -1.82 -9.48
C VAL A 87 24.44 -3.03 -8.55
N ILE A 88 23.97 -4.17 -9.01
CA ILE A 88 24.22 -5.47 -8.40
C ILE A 88 24.83 -6.35 -9.48
N ASP A 89 26.11 -6.63 -9.32
CA ASP A 89 26.95 -7.34 -10.29
C ASP A 89 26.85 -6.66 -11.68
N ASP A 90 26.28 -7.27 -12.69
CA ASP A 90 26.10 -6.72 -14.05
C ASP A 90 24.69 -6.18 -14.33
N SER A 91 23.84 -6.09 -13.32
CA SER A 91 22.48 -5.61 -13.43
C SER A 91 22.26 -4.29 -12.72
N GLU A 92 21.41 -3.44 -13.27
CA GLU A 92 20.99 -2.18 -12.68
C GLU A 92 19.59 -2.32 -12.05
N VAL A 93 19.42 -1.81 -10.83
CA VAL A 93 18.11 -1.75 -10.17
C VAL A 93 17.75 -0.29 -9.93
N LYS A 94 16.56 0.11 -10.37
CA LYS A 94 15.98 1.43 -10.12
C LYS A 94 14.72 1.31 -9.28
N ALA A 95 14.66 2.05 -8.16
CA ALA A 95 13.43 2.20 -7.38
C ALA A 95 12.56 3.32 -7.99
N LEU A 96 11.30 3.03 -8.33
CA LEU A 96 10.31 3.99 -8.84
C LEU A 96 9.20 4.17 -7.81
N ASP A 97 8.47 5.28 -7.88
CA ASP A 97 7.32 5.48 -6.99
C ASP A 97 6.21 4.48 -7.29
N ALA A 98 5.66 3.84 -6.28
CA ALA A 98 4.55 2.89 -6.39
C ALA A 98 3.20 3.52 -6.03
N GLY A 99 3.18 4.68 -5.39
CA GLY A 99 1.97 5.44 -5.06
C GLY A 99 1.08 4.83 -3.98
N HIS A 100 1.33 3.60 -3.54
CA HIS A 100 0.47 2.84 -2.65
C HIS A 100 0.43 3.39 -1.22
N MET A 101 1.58 3.70 -0.67
CA MET A 101 1.75 4.33 0.64
C MET A 101 3.09 5.05 0.71
N LEU A 102 3.31 5.86 1.76
CA LEU A 102 4.60 6.54 1.94
C LEU A 102 5.76 5.54 1.87
N GLY A 103 6.70 5.81 0.97
CA GLY A 103 7.91 5.01 0.77
C GLY A 103 7.72 3.73 -0.03
N SER A 104 6.50 3.42 -0.49
CA SER A 104 6.29 2.29 -1.41
C SER A 104 7.07 2.49 -2.70
N ALA A 105 7.72 1.43 -3.17
CA ALA A 105 8.56 1.46 -4.37
C ALA A 105 8.28 0.26 -5.27
N GLN A 106 8.27 0.52 -6.57
CA GLN A 106 8.43 -0.46 -7.62
C GLN A 106 9.93 -0.68 -7.86
N PHE A 107 10.31 -1.82 -8.43
CA PHE A 107 11.69 -2.11 -8.80
C PHE A 107 11.78 -2.46 -10.28
N LEU A 108 12.43 -1.57 -11.05
CA LEU A 108 12.86 -1.85 -12.41
C LEU A 108 14.27 -2.47 -12.32
N VAL A 109 14.40 -3.69 -12.81
CA VAL A 109 15.65 -4.48 -12.83
C VAL A 109 16.06 -4.67 -14.27
N ASP A 110 17.13 -4.00 -14.66
CA ASP A 110 17.73 -4.15 -15.98
C ASP A 110 18.88 -5.14 -15.89
N THR A 111 18.68 -6.35 -16.43
CA THR A 111 19.71 -7.38 -16.60
C THR A 111 20.32 -7.27 -17.99
N PRO A 112 21.45 -7.94 -18.30
CA PRO A 112 21.97 -7.99 -19.66
C PRO A 112 21.00 -8.61 -20.70
N GLU A 113 20.03 -9.40 -20.25
CA GLU A 113 19.11 -10.13 -21.13
C GLU A 113 17.72 -9.51 -21.23
N SER A 114 17.24 -8.82 -20.17
CA SER A 114 15.88 -8.28 -20.14
C SER A 114 15.70 -7.21 -19.07
N SER A 115 14.69 -6.36 -19.27
CA SER A 115 14.18 -5.41 -18.27
C SER A 115 12.93 -5.99 -17.59
N ILE A 116 12.93 -5.98 -16.25
CA ILE A 116 11.87 -6.56 -15.41
C ILE A 116 11.33 -5.50 -14.49
N LEU A 117 10.04 -5.18 -14.57
CA LEU A 117 9.38 -4.29 -13.62
C LEU A 117 8.52 -5.12 -12.64
N TYR A 118 8.88 -5.05 -11.35
CA TYR A 118 8.06 -5.54 -10.25
C TYR A 118 7.37 -4.37 -9.56
N THR A 119 6.04 -4.36 -9.56
CA THR A 119 5.28 -3.22 -9.06
C THR A 119 5.18 -3.15 -7.54
N GLY A 120 5.22 -4.29 -6.83
CA GLY A 120 4.60 -4.36 -5.52
C GLY A 120 3.12 -3.95 -5.65
N ASP A 121 2.56 -3.36 -4.59
CA ASP A 121 1.24 -2.76 -4.65
C ASP A 121 1.33 -1.34 -5.20
N ILE A 122 0.44 -0.97 -6.14
CA ILE A 122 0.48 0.32 -6.84
C ILE A 122 -0.82 1.11 -6.72
N ASN A 123 -0.67 2.45 -6.74
CA ASN A 123 -1.77 3.38 -6.91
C ASN A 123 -1.39 4.41 -8.00
N CYS A 124 -2.22 4.52 -9.04
CA CYS A 124 -1.91 5.31 -10.24
C CYS A 124 -2.43 6.75 -10.19
N ILE A 125 -2.81 7.25 -9.01
CA ILE A 125 -3.23 8.64 -8.82
C ILE A 125 -2.53 9.26 -7.62
N ASP A 126 -2.31 10.57 -7.66
CA ASP A 126 -1.81 11.33 -6.51
C ASP A 126 -2.81 11.26 -5.35
N THR A 127 -2.29 11.18 -4.13
CA THR A 127 -3.08 11.26 -2.90
C THR A 127 -2.62 12.44 -2.04
N LEU A 128 -3.22 12.61 -0.87
CA LEU A 128 -2.74 13.64 0.08
C LEU A 128 -1.38 13.30 0.72
N THR A 129 -0.90 12.08 0.54
CA THR A 129 0.34 11.58 1.18
C THR A 129 1.33 10.91 0.23
N THR A 130 0.95 10.60 -1.00
CA THR A 130 1.79 9.91 -1.99
C THR A 130 1.63 10.50 -3.38
N LYS A 131 2.65 10.31 -4.22
CA LYS A 131 2.58 10.51 -5.67
C LYS A 131 2.09 9.24 -6.35
N ALA A 132 1.54 9.37 -7.56
CA ALA A 132 1.11 8.25 -8.38
C ALA A 132 2.28 7.31 -8.73
N ALA A 133 1.98 6.03 -8.97
CA ALA A 133 2.95 5.08 -9.51
C ALA A 133 3.45 5.53 -10.88
N GLU A 134 4.74 5.44 -11.11
CA GLU A 134 5.39 5.76 -12.39
C GLU A 134 5.43 4.49 -13.27
N PRO A 135 4.76 4.45 -14.43
CA PRO A 135 4.95 3.35 -15.37
C PRO A 135 6.34 3.44 -16.00
N ALA A 136 6.96 2.28 -16.22
CA ALA A 136 8.22 2.18 -16.95
C ALA A 136 8.15 1.07 -18.00
N ARG A 137 8.69 1.33 -19.19
CA ARG A 137 8.80 0.30 -20.23
C ARG A 137 9.66 -0.86 -19.72
N CYS A 138 9.23 -2.08 -20.01
CA CYS A 138 9.93 -3.29 -19.58
C CYS A 138 9.55 -4.48 -20.48
N ASP A 139 10.44 -5.48 -20.58
CA ASP A 139 10.16 -6.72 -21.30
C ASP A 139 9.25 -7.64 -20.49
N LEU A 140 9.38 -7.63 -19.15
CA LEU A 140 8.57 -8.40 -18.25
C LEU A 140 7.97 -7.50 -17.17
N LEU A 141 6.64 -7.44 -17.11
CA LEU A 141 5.89 -6.80 -16.03
C LEU A 141 5.35 -7.86 -15.07
N VAL A 142 5.68 -7.71 -13.78
CA VAL A 142 5.12 -8.51 -12.68
C VAL A 142 4.36 -7.59 -11.76
N MET A 143 3.02 -7.68 -11.75
CA MET A 143 2.16 -6.69 -11.11
C MET A 143 1.04 -7.29 -10.29
N GLU A 144 0.51 -6.46 -9.38
CA GLU A 144 -0.73 -6.73 -8.67
C GLU A 144 -1.96 -6.53 -9.56
N ALA A 145 -3.09 -7.11 -9.17
CA ALA A 145 -4.41 -6.79 -9.69
C ALA A 145 -5.47 -6.87 -8.57
N THR A 146 -5.21 -6.23 -7.42
CA THR A 146 -6.10 -6.25 -6.26
C THR A 146 -7.52 -5.86 -6.64
N TYR A 147 -7.68 -4.84 -7.47
CA TYR A 147 -8.97 -4.43 -8.04
C TYR A 147 -9.04 -4.67 -9.55
N GLY A 148 -8.46 -5.77 -10.02
CA GLY A 148 -8.39 -6.17 -11.43
C GLY A 148 -9.72 -6.65 -12.05
N SER A 149 -10.85 -6.53 -11.36
CA SER A 149 -12.18 -6.85 -11.90
C SER A 149 -12.93 -5.57 -12.31
N PRO A 150 -13.66 -5.56 -13.46
CA PRO A 150 -14.35 -4.38 -13.99
C PRO A 150 -15.34 -3.68 -13.07
N GLN A 151 -15.79 -4.35 -12.03
CA GLN A 151 -16.68 -3.79 -11.00
C GLN A 151 -15.98 -2.77 -10.08
N TYR A 152 -14.65 -2.80 -10.01
CA TYR A 152 -13.87 -1.90 -9.17
C TYR A 152 -13.36 -0.71 -9.99
N ARG A 153 -14.23 0.27 -10.19
CA ARG A 153 -13.93 1.61 -10.70
C ARG A 153 -14.27 2.59 -9.60
N PHE A 154 -13.27 3.27 -9.10
CA PHE A 154 -13.49 4.19 -7.99
C PHE A 154 -13.99 5.55 -8.48
N PRO A 155 -14.88 6.21 -7.72
CA PRO A 155 -15.20 7.61 -7.95
C PRO A 155 -13.93 8.49 -7.85
N ALA A 156 -14.01 9.70 -8.39
CA ALA A 156 -12.96 10.70 -8.20
C ALA A 156 -12.65 10.85 -6.70
N ARG A 157 -11.36 10.88 -6.36
CA ARG A 157 -10.90 10.87 -4.96
C ARG A 157 -11.43 12.06 -4.18
N GLU A 158 -11.49 13.23 -4.81
CA GLU A 158 -12.03 14.46 -4.24
C GLU A 158 -13.52 14.31 -3.86
N THR A 159 -14.28 13.57 -4.65
CA THR A 159 -15.70 13.25 -4.34
C THR A 159 -15.78 12.38 -3.08
N VAL A 160 -14.91 11.39 -2.95
CA VAL A 160 -14.86 10.53 -1.76
C VAL A 160 -14.45 11.33 -0.53
N TYR A 161 -13.49 12.23 -0.67
CA TYR A 161 -13.07 13.13 0.41
C TYR A 161 -14.19 14.04 0.88
N ALA A 162 -14.91 14.67 -0.06
CA ALA A 162 -16.05 15.53 0.26
C ALA A 162 -17.13 14.76 1.02
N GLN A 163 -17.48 13.55 0.55
CA GLN A 163 -18.46 12.68 1.22
C GLN A 163 -18.02 12.29 2.64
N MET A 164 -16.74 12.01 2.86
CA MET A 164 -16.21 11.69 4.19
C MET A 164 -16.31 12.87 5.15
N VAL A 165 -15.95 14.07 4.67
CA VAL A 165 -16.00 15.30 5.48
C VAL A 165 -17.46 15.65 5.80
N GLU A 166 -18.37 15.62 4.82
CA GLU A 166 -19.78 15.88 5.01
C GLU A 166 -20.41 14.92 6.03
N TRP A 167 -20.16 13.61 5.87
CA TRP A 167 -20.62 12.59 6.81
C TRP A 167 -20.12 12.84 8.23
N ALA A 168 -18.87 13.26 8.38
CA ALA A 168 -18.29 13.53 9.69
C ALA A 168 -18.94 14.75 10.35
N LEU A 169 -19.15 15.84 9.60
CA LEU A 169 -19.82 17.05 10.07
C LEU A 169 -21.27 16.77 10.47
N ASP A 170 -22.01 15.99 9.68
CA ASP A 170 -23.39 15.62 10.02
C ASP A 170 -23.47 14.68 11.23
N THR A 171 -22.49 13.79 11.39
CA THR A 171 -22.37 12.96 12.59
C THR A 171 -22.17 13.82 13.84
N ILE A 172 -21.35 14.87 13.77
CA ILE A 172 -21.10 15.80 14.86
C ILE A 172 -22.37 16.62 15.20
N LYS A 173 -23.10 17.11 14.19
CA LYS A 173 -24.39 17.78 14.41
C LYS A 173 -25.40 16.92 15.17
N GLN A 174 -25.30 15.59 15.03
CA GLN A 174 -26.13 14.62 15.77
C GLN A 174 -25.60 14.33 17.20
N GLY A 175 -24.58 15.04 17.66
CA GLY A 175 -23.96 14.85 18.99
C GLY A 175 -23.14 13.55 19.12
N ARG A 176 -22.72 12.96 17.99
CA ARG A 176 -21.91 11.72 17.96
C ARG A 176 -20.49 12.02 17.50
N ILE A 177 -19.56 11.12 17.79
CA ILE A 177 -18.19 11.15 17.27
C ILE A 177 -18.13 10.34 15.97
N PRO A 178 -17.74 10.93 14.82
CA PRO A 178 -17.42 10.17 13.63
C PRO A 178 -16.16 9.32 13.87
N CYS A 179 -16.30 8.00 13.72
CA CYS A 179 -15.25 7.02 13.92
C CYS A 179 -14.94 6.33 12.61
N LEU A 180 -13.75 6.57 12.05
CA LEU A 180 -13.29 6.02 10.77
C LEU A 180 -12.35 4.84 10.99
N HIS A 181 -12.78 3.67 10.52
CA HIS A 181 -11.97 2.47 10.50
C HIS A 181 -11.15 2.39 9.21
N VAL A 182 -9.84 2.31 9.33
CA VAL A 182 -8.89 2.36 8.20
C VAL A 182 -7.71 1.43 8.41
N TYR A 183 -6.97 1.09 7.36
CA TYR A 183 -5.67 0.42 7.49
C TYR A 183 -4.66 1.31 8.21
N ALA A 184 -3.85 0.71 9.09
CA ALA A 184 -2.94 1.43 9.98
C ALA A 184 -1.85 2.24 9.25
N ALA A 185 -1.38 1.76 8.11
CA ALA A 185 -0.35 2.42 7.33
C ALA A 185 -0.86 2.81 5.95
N GLY A 186 -0.55 4.02 5.52
CA GLY A 186 -0.96 4.66 4.27
C GLY A 186 -2.31 5.36 4.41
N LYS A 187 -3.40 4.59 4.46
CA LYS A 187 -4.77 5.12 4.48
C LYS A 187 -5.11 5.92 5.72
N ALA A 188 -4.69 5.49 6.91
CA ALA A 188 -4.92 6.23 8.14
C ALA A 188 -4.33 7.63 8.07
N GLN A 189 -3.12 7.76 7.55
CA GLN A 189 -2.41 9.03 7.45
C GLN A 189 -3.02 9.94 6.39
N GLU A 190 -3.50 9.39 5.30
CA GLU A 190 -4.26 10.13 4.29
C GLU A 190 -5.56 10.69 4.88
N VAL A 191 -6.29 9.91 5.68
CA VAL A 191 -7.51 10.38 6.36
C VAL A 191 -7.20 11.41 7.43
N VAL A 192 -6.12 11.27 8.21
CA VAL A 192 -5.65 12.33 9.12
C VAL A 192 -5.40 13.62 8.33
N ARG A 193 -4.65 13.53 7.22
CA ARG A 193 -4.33 14.68 6.38
C ARG A 193 -5.58 15.32 5.79
N LEU A 194 -6.57 14.52 5.36
CA LEU A 194 -7.86 14.99 4.87
C LEU A 194 -8.52 15.94 5.88
N PHE A 195 -8.70 15.49 7.11
CA PHE A 195 -9.38 16.31 8.12
C PHE A 195 -8.55 17.51 8.56
N ASN A 196 -7.22 17.41 8.58
CA ASN A 196 -6.34 18.55 8.83
C ASN A 196 -6.45 19.64 7.77
N MET A 197 -6.64 19.26 6.50
CA MET A 197 -6.68 20.23 5.40
C MET A 197 -8.06 20.87 5.21
N TYR A 198 -9.12 20.12 5.42
CA TYR A 198 -10.48 20.56 5.03
C TYR A 198 -11.39 20.86 6.20
N THR A 199 -10.91 20.71 7.45
CA THR A 199 -11.69 21.02 8.65
C THR A 199 -10.84 21.67 9.74
N HIS A 200 -11.49 22.24 10.75
CA HIS A 200 -10.85 22.66 12.00
C HIS A 200 -11.07 21.67 13.14
N LEU A 201 -11.58 20.47 12.83
CA LEU A 201 -11.86 19.45 13.83
C LEU A 201 -10.56 18.83 14.36
N PRO A 202 -10.38 18.70 15.67
CA PRO A 202 -9.31 17.89 16.23
C PRO A 202 -9.41 16.45 15.70
N VAL A 203 -8.28 15.92 15.24
CA VAL A 203 -8.17 14.54 14.80
C VAL A 203 -7.56 13.72 15.93
N ILE A 204 -8.32 12.77 16.46
CA ILE A 204 -7.87 11.84 17.48
C ILE A 204 -7.58 10.50 16.82
N VAL A 205 -6.47 9.90 17.15
CA VAL A 205 -6.11 8.59 16.59
C VAL A 205 -5.93 7.53 17.67
N ASN A 206 -6.22 6.28 17.31
CA ASN A 206 -5.83 5.14 18.13
C ASN A 206 -4.32 5.15 18.37
N PRO A 207 -3.82 4.87 19.59
CA PRO A 207 -2.39 4.91 19.90
C PRO A 207 -1.50 4.05 19.02
N ARG A 208 -2.04 3.01 18.40
CA ARG A 208 -1.31 2.17 17.42
C ARG A 208 -0.89 2.95 16.16
N LEU A 209 -1.56 4.06 15.86
CA LEU A 209 -1.26 4.90 14.70
C LEU A 209 -0.18 5.95 14.97
N ASP A 210 0.11 6.26 16.25
CA ASP A 210 1.04 7.33 16.63
C ASP A 210 2.42 7.18 15.98
N GLY A 211 2.99 5.98 16.07
CA GLY A 211 4.32 5.71 15.49
C GLY A 211 4.35 5.81 13.97
N VAL A 212 3.27 5.41 13.30
CA VAL A 212 3.16 5.49 11.82
C VAL A 212 2.96 6.94 11.39
N ASN A 213 2.13 7.71 12.10
CA ASN A 213 1.94 9.13 11.86
C ASN A 213 3.26 9.89 12.03
N GLU A 214 4.03 9.55 13.07
CA GLU A 214 5.34 10.15 13.32
C GLU A 214 6.34 9.83 12.21
N ALA A 215 6.33 8.61 11.66
CA ALA A 215 7.16 8.25 10.51
C ALA A 215 6.81 9.10 9.27
N HIS A 216 5.53 9.36 9.02
CA HIS A 216 5.08 10.25 7.94
C HIS A 216 5.53 11.69 8.16
N ARG A 217 5.39 12.20 9.39
CA ARG A 217 5.83 13.56 9.74
C ARG A 217 7.34 13.76 9.55
N ARG A 218 8.16 12.79 9.94
CA ARG A 218 9.62 12.81 9.72
C ARG A 218 9.98 12.78 8.24
N SER A 219 9.13 12.21 7.41
CA SER A 219 9.29 12.20 5.96
C SER A 219 8.73 13.45 5.26
N GLY A 220 8.32 14.47 6.02
CA GLY A 220 7.86 15.76 5.49
C GLY A 220 6.35 15.84 5.21
N ILE A 221 5.56 14.81 5.54
CA ILE A 221 4.10 14.87 5.43
C ILE A 221 3.54 15.58 6.67
N ALA A 222 2.95 16.76 6.47
CA ALA A 222 2.37 17.52 7.56
C ALA A 222 1.10 16.83 8.08
N LEU A 223 1.17 16.25 9.28
CA LEU A 223 0.06 15.62 9.99
C LEU A 223 -0.06 16.24 11.38
N ASP A 224 -1.30 16.52 11.79
CA ASP A 224 -1.63 16.99 13.13
C ASP A 224 -2.67 16.05 13.75
N TRP A 225 -2.39 15.55 14.95
CA TRP A 225 -3.26 14.61 15.67
C TRP A 225 -3.01 14.60 17.16
N PHE A 226 -3.99 14.11 17.89
CA PHE A 226 -3.86 13.74 19.29
C PHE A 226 -4.00 12.24 19.48
N SER A 227 -3.12 11.64 20.29
CA SER A 227 -3.29 10.24 20.68
C SER A 227 -4.48 10.08 21.62
N ALA A 228 -5.35 9.11 21.37
CA ALA A 228 -6.47 8.81 22.26
C ALA A 228 -6.03 8.40 23.67
N SER A 229 -4.78 7.98 23.88
CA SER A 229 -4.21 7.68 25.20
C SER A 229 -3.65 8.90 25.93
N SER A 230 -3.38 10.01 25.24
CA SER A 230 -2.87 11.24 25.84
C SER A 230 -3.91 11.93 26.71
N ARG A 231 -3.47 12.82 27.59
CA ARG A 231 -4.37 13.63 28.42
C ARG A 231 -5.28 14.51 27.56
N ASP A 232 -4.71 15.18 26.57
CA ASP A 232 -5.45 16.10 25.70
C ASP A 232 -6.41 15.33 24.79
N GLY A 233 -5.98 14.21 24.20
CA GLY A 233 -6.84 13.35 23.38
C GLY A 233 -8.04 12.82 24.16
N LYS A 234 -7.86 12.39 25.41
CA LYS A 234 -8.96 11.99 26.30
C LYS A 234 -9.93 13.14 26.59
N ASN A 235 -9.40 14.30 26.93
CA ASN A 235 -10.24 15.48 27.21
C ASN A 235 -11.09 15.88 25.99
N ILE A 236 -10.50 15.87 24.79
CA ILE A 236 -11.20 16.19 23.54
C ILE A 236 -12.28 15.13 23.26
N LEU A 237 -11.94 13.84 23.36
CA LEU A 237 -12.89 12.74 23.16
C LEU A 237 -14.10 12.83 24.12
N ASP A 238 -13.90 13.29 25.33
CA ASP A 238 -14.96 13.39 26.33
C ASP A 238 -15.87 14.61 26.13
N LYS A 239 -15.34 15.73 25.63
CA LYS A 239 -16.02 17.04 25.71
C LYS A 239 -16.27 17.71 24.38
N ASP A 240 -15.32 17.57 23.43
CA ASP A 240 -15.29 18.42 22.24
C ASP A 240 -15.73 17.67 20.97
N PRO A 241 -16.23 18.38 19.94
CA PRO A 241 -16.37 17.83 18.60
C PRO A 241 -15.01 17.42 18.04
N CYS A 242 -14.88 16.19 17.57
CA CYS A 242 -13.63 15.66 17.01
C CYS A 242 -13.91 14.51 16.06
N VAL A 243 -12.90 14.12 15.30
CA VAL A 243 -12.92 12.91 14.46
C VAL A 243 -12.02 11.85 15.12
N TYR A 244 -12.51 10.62 15.24
CA TYR A 244 -11.70 9.50 15.74
C TYR A 244 -11.31 8.57 14.59
N ILE A 245 -10.02 8.31 14.41
CA ILE A 245 -9.47 7.42 13.39
C ILE A 245 -8.84 6.21 14.07
N THR A 246 -9.24 5.03 13.62
CA THR A 246 -8.81 3.77 14.22
C THR A 246 -8.69 2.65 13.19
N THR A 247 -8.23 1.49 13.64
CA THR A 247 -8.13 0.27 12.83
C THR A 247 -9.25 -0.70 13.19
N PRO A 248 -9.62 -1.64 12.30
CA PRO A 248 -10.49 -2.75 12.64
C PRO A 248 -9.99 -3.51 13.88
N GLY A 249 -10.91 -4.04 14.67
CA GLY A 249 -10.58 -4.75 15.91
C GLY A 249 -10.10 -3.86 17.07
N ASP A 250 -10.22 -2.53 16.94
CA ASP A 250 -9.93 -1.60 18.04
C ASP A 250 -10.87 -1.82 19.22
N ARG A 251 -10.28 -1.94 20.40
CA ARG A 251 -11.00 -2.09 21.69
C ARG A 251 -10.87 -0.88 22.58
N PHE A 252 -10.41 0.27 22.05
CA PHE A 252 -10.31 1.49 22.82
C PHE A 252 -11.71 1.95 23.23
N HIS A 253 -11.95 2.08 24.54
CA HIS A 253 -13.25 2.47 25.05
C HIS A 253 -13.40 3.99 25.05
N ILE A 254 -14.45 4.48 24.40
CA ILE A 254 -14.85 5.89 24.38
C ILE A 254 -16.25 5.96 24.98
N GLY A 255 -16.41 6.80 26.01
CA GLY A 255 -17.67 6.93 26.76
C GLY A 255 -18.83 7.56 25.98
N ARG A 256 -18.54 8.27 24.88
CA ARG A 256 -19.54 8.92 24.02
C ARG A 256 -20.02 8.01 22.89
N ARG A 257 -21.22 8.30 22.37
CA ARG A 257 -21.78 7.60 21.19
C ARG A 257 -20.97 7.92 19.94
N MET A 258 -20.63 6.88 19.19
CA MET A 258 -19.93 6.99 17.90
C MET A 258 -20.83 6.57 16.73
N SER A 259 -20.63 7.19 15.57
CA SER A 259 -21.05 6.66 14.28
C SER A 259 -19.82 6.09 13.59
N ARG A 260 -19.91 4.85 13.13
CA ARG A 260 -18.78 4.15 12.51
C ARG A 260 -18.87 4.15 11.01
N ALA A 261 -17.75 4.37 10.35
CA ALA A 261 -17.62 4.20 8.90
C ALA A 261 -16.27 3.56 8.55
N TYR A 262 -16.18 2.97 7.37
CA TYR A 262 -14.98 2.33 6.85
C TYR A 262 -14.48 3.10 5.63
N ALA A 263 -13.17 3.36 5.54
CA ALA A 263 -12.56 3.87 4.32
C ALA A 263 -11.72 2.75 3.67
N THR A 264 -12.26 2.16 2.62
CA THR A 264 -11.67 0.98 1.96
C THR A 264 -12.13 0.89 0.50
N GLY A 265 -11.25 0.43 -0.40
CA GLY A 265 -11.65 0.14 -1.78
C GLY A 265 -12.74 -0.95 -1.90
N TRP A 266 -12.84 -1.83 -0.90
CA TRP A 266 -13.89 -2.84 -0.83
C TRP A 266 -15.29 -2.28 -0.58
N ALA A 267 -15.41 -0.99 -0.29
CA ALA A 267 -16.71 -0.34 -0.05
C ALA A 267 -17.71 -0.57 -1.19
N LEU A 268 -17.24 -0.69 -2.44
CA LEU A 268 -18.08 -0.97 -3.61
C LEU A 268 -18.79 -2.33 -3.55
N SER A 269 -18.26 -3.28 -2.77
CA SER A 269 -18.84 -4.63 -2.63
C SER A 269 -19.62 -4.85 -1.33
N LEU A 270 -19.67 -3.86 -0.42
CA LEU A 270 -20.33 -4.04 0.90
C LEU A 270 -21.86 -3.91 0.88
N GLY A 271 -22.46 -3.55 -0.26
CA GLY A 271 -23.91 -3.56 -0.45
C GLY A 271 -24.74 -2.69 0.50
N GLY A 272 -24.16 -1.62 1.07
CA GLY A 272 -24.87 -0.66 1.93
C GLY A 272 -25.16 -1.17 3.36
N LYS A 273 -24.64 -2.34 3.75
CA LYS A 273 -24.82 -2.90 5.10
C LYS A 273 -24.14 -2.06 6.20
N VAL A 274 -23.11 -1.33 5.84
CA VAL A 274 -22.33 -0.44 6.72
C VAL A 274 -22.04 0.86 5.99
N THR A 275 -21.82 1.95 6.73
CA THR A 275 -21.32 3.19 6.14
C THR A 275 -19.87 2.96 5.71
N ALA A 276 -19.61 3.06 4.39
CA ALA A 276 -18.27 2.85 3.86
C ALA A 276 -17.99 3.80 2.68
N PHE A 277 -16.75 4.26 2.61
CA PHE A 277 -16.26 5.17 1.56
C PHE A 277 -15.25 4.42 0.69
N PRO A 278 -15.38 4.45 -0.64
CA PRO A 278 -14.52 3.73 -1.56
C PRO A 278 -13.16 4.42 -1.72
N LEU A 279 -12.43 4.59 -0.61
CA LEU A 279 -11.08 5.15 -0.58
C LEU A 279 -10.06 4.01 -0.70
N SER A 280 -9.39 3.93 -1.84
CA SER A 280 -8.40 2.89 -2.13
C SER A 280 -6.98 3.45 -2.13
N SER A 281 -6.02 2.66 -1.64
CA SER A 281 -4.58 2.88 -1.83
C SER A 281 -4.01 2.03 -2.97
N HIS A 282 -4.87 1.27 -3.67
CA HIS A 282 -4.50 0.53 -4.88
C HIS A 282 -5.17 1.17 -6.10
N ALA A 283 -4.57 0.94 -7.25
CA ALA A 283 -5.13 1.31 -8.53
C ALA A 283 -6.47 0.59 -8.78
N ASP A 284 -7.40 1.27 -9.45
CA ASP A 284 -8.63 0.66 -9.91
C ASP A 284 -8.45 -0.11 -11.23
N PHE A 285 -9.52 -0.76 -11.68
CA PHE A 285 -9.47 -1.60 -12.87
C PHE A 285 -8.97 -0.87 -14.13
N ASP A 286 -9.47 0.33 -14.41
CA ASP A 286 -9.09 1.06 -15.62
C ASP A 286 -7.67 1.64 -15.49
N GLN A 287 -7.27 2.06 -14.30
CA GLN A 287 -5.91 2.50 -14.00
C GLN A 287 -4.89 1.37 -14.18
N LEU A 288 -5.21 0.14 -13.72
CA LEU A 288 -4.35 -1.03 -13.91
C LEU A 288 -4.20 -1.36 -15.40
N VAL A 289 -5.27 -1.28 -16.21
CA VAL A 289 -5.21 -1.50 -17.66
C VAL A 289 -4.31 -0.44 -18.33
N SER A 290 -4.50 0.84 -18.00
CA SER A 290 -3.69 1.93 -18.53
C SER A 290 -2.22 1.82 -18.12
N PHE A 291 -1.95 1.32 -16.91
CA PHE A 291 -0.59 1.07 -16.44
C PHE A 291 0.12 0.00 -17.28
N VAL A 292 -0.56 -1.12 -17.59
CA VAL A 292 -0.03 -2.15 -18.50
C VAL A 292 0.25 -1.58 -19.90
N GLU A 293 -0.66 -0.78 -20.42
CA GLU A 293 -0.50 -0.13 -21.73
C GLU A 293 0.72 0.80 -21.76
N ALA A 294 0.92 1.59 -20.71
CA ALA A 294 2.06 2.50 -20.59
C ALA A 294 3.40 1.78 -20.40
N CYS A 295 3.41 0.65 -19.68
CA CYS A 295 4.62 -0.18 -19.52
C CYS A 295 5.00 -0.96 -20.80
N ASP A 296 4.02 -1.24 -21.65
CA ASP A 296 4.17 -1.93 -22.95
C ASP A 296 4.99 -3.24 -22.90
N PRO A 297 4.71 -4.18 -21.96
CA PRO A 297 5.55 -5.36 -21.72
C PRO A 297 5.36 -6.43 -22.78
N ASP A 298 6.40 -7.20 -23.11
CA ASP A 298 6.30 -8.42 -23.92
C ASP A 298 5.61 -9.56 -23.17
N ARG A 299 5.86 -9.64 -21.85
CA ARG A 299 5.29 -10.65 -20.93
C ARG A 299 4.68 -10.00 -19.70
N LEU A 300 3.51 -10.49 -19.30
CA LEU A 300 2.79 -9.99 -18.12
C LEU A 300 2.48 -11.13 -17.14
N TYR A 301 2.93 -10.98 -15.89
CA TYR A 301 2.57 -11.83 -14.77
C TYR A 301 1.79 -11.07 -13.72
N ILE A 302 0.71 -11.70 -13.21
CA ILE A 302 -0.16 -11.14 -12.18
C ILE A 302 -0.02 -11.99 -10.93
N PHE A 303 0.38 -11.38 -9.81
CA PHE A 303 0.70 -12.15 -8.60
C PHE A 303 -0.38 -12.12 -7.52
N THR A 304 -1.38 -11.24 -7.60
CA THR A 304 -2.45 -11.14 -6.57
C THR A 304 -3.73 -10.52 -7.11
N GLY A 305 -4.80 -10.58 -6.34
CA GLY A 305 -6.09 -9.93 -6.61
C GLY A 305 -6.97 -10.70 -7.59
N PHE A 306 -7.74 -9.97 -8.40
CA PHE A 306 -8.61 -10.53 -9.43
C PHE A 306 -7.84 -10.91 -10.70
N ALA A 307 -6.78 -11.72 -10.54
CA ALA A 307 -5.85 -12.06 -11.60
C ALA A 307 -6.54 -12.64 -12.86
N GLU A 308 -7.52 -13.53 -12.69
CA GLU A 308 -8.22 -14.16 -13.82
C GLU A 308 -9.15 -13.19 -14.57
N ASP A 309 -9.84 -12.30 -13.83
CA ASP A 309 -10.68 -11.26 -14.45
C ASP A 309 -9.81 -10.27 -15.21
N PHE A 310 -8.69 -9.87 -14.61
CA PHE A 310 -7.75 -8.93 -15.18
C PHE A 310 -7.08 -9.52 -16.43
N ARG A 311 -6.60 -10.76 -16.35
CA ARG A 311 -6.03 -11.49 -17.51
C ARG A 311 -6.98 -11.51 -18.70
N ARG A 312 -8.27 -11.85 -18.47
CA ARG A 312 -9.28 -11.83 -19.52
C ARG A 312 -9.53 -10.43 -20.09
N ALA A 313 -9.46 -9.40 -19.24
CA ALA A 313 -9.62 -8.03 -19.68
C ALA A 313 -8.44 -7.53 -20.52
N ILE A 314 -7.21 -7.81 -20.10
CA ILE A 314 -5.98 -7.48 -20.85
C ILE A 314 -5.99 -8.12 -22.24
N ARG A 315 -6.34 -9.42 -22.31
CA ARG A 315 -6.46 -10.10 -23.61
C ARG A 315 -7.49 -9.42 -24.52
N ARG A 316 -8.66 -9.04 -24.00
CA ARG A 316 -9.73 -8.42 -24.78
C ARG A 316 -9.43 -6.98 -25.19
N ARG A 317 -8.82 -6.17 -24.29
CA ARG A 317 -8.63 -4.73 -24.48
C ARG A 317 -7.32 -4.41 -25.20
N LEU A 318 -6.24 -5.12 -24.86
CA LEU A 318 -4.91 -4.85 -25.37
C LEU A 318 -4.38 -5.92 -26.31
N GLY A 319 -5.11 -7.03 -26.50
CA GLY A 319 -4.65 -8.16 -27.33
C GLY A 319 -3.42 -8.90 -26.78
N ARG A 320 -3.10 -8.71 -25.48
CA ARG A 320 -1.92 -9.27 -24.82
C ARG A 320 -2.28 -10.48 -23.97
N GLU A 321 -1.39 -11.45 -23.92
CA GLU A 321 -1.52 -12.57 -22.99
C GLU A 321 -0.90 -12.20 -21.64
N ALA A 322 -1.55 -12.66 -20.59
CA ALA A 322 -1.06 -12.52 -19.20
C ALA A 322 -1.15 -13.88 -18.50
N SER A 323 -0.23 -14.13 -17.58
CA SER A 323 -0.18 -15.34 -16.76
C SER A 323 -0.42 -14.98 -15.29
N SER A 324 -1.13 -15.82 -14.53
CA SER A 324 -1.22 -15.70 -13.10
C SER A 324 -0.14 -16.55 -12.43
N VAL A 325 0.60 -15.99 -11.48
CA VAL A 325 1.66 -16.70 -10.76
C VAL A 325 1.24 -17.17 -9.37
N SER A 326 0.06 -16.74 -8.89
CA SER A 326 -0.41 -17.04 -7.54
C SER A 326 -1.94 -17.14 -7.49
N SER A 327 -2.44 -18.03 -6.64
CA SER A 327 -3.86 -18.14 -6.26
C SER A 327 -4.17 -17.38 -4.95
N PHE A 328 -3.38 -16.39 -4.57
CA PHE A 328 -3.54 -15.68 -3.31
C PHE A 328 -4.80 -14.81 -3.35
N VAL A 329 -5.74 -15.07 -2.44
CA VAL A 329 -6.93 -14.23 -2.22
C VAL A 329 -6.63 -13.27 -1.08
N GLN A 330 -6.59 -11.97 -1.37
CA GLN A 330 -6.47 -10.93 -0.35
C GLN A 330 -7.78 -10.86 0.45
N ARG A 331 -7.70 -11.03 1.79
CA ARG A 331 -8.86 -10.91 2.68
C ARG A 331 -9.31 -9.46 2.79
N THR A 332 -10.62 -9.24 2.85
CA THR A 332 -11.20 -7.92 3.08
C THR A 332 -11.13 -7.52 4.56
N LEU A 333 -11.12 -6.21 4.84
CA LEU A 333 -11.21 -5.67 6.22
C LEU A 333 -12.48 -6.10 6.97
N VAL A 334 -13.49 -6.62 6.28
CA VAL A 334 -14.82 -6.90 6.81
C VAL A 334 -14.99 -8.40 7.15
N GLU A 335 -14.08 -9.28 6.72
CA GLU A 335 -14.12 -10.71 7.02
C GLU A 335 -13.69 -11.07 8.46
N ASP A 336 -13.14 -10.10 9.20
CA ASP A 336 -12.74 -10.26 10.60
C ASP A 336 -13.83 -9.79 11.61
N TYR A 337 -15.10 -9.66 11.16
CA TYR A 337 -16.26 -9.27 11.99
C TYR A 337 -17.35 -10.35 12.05
#